data_6341b82f0606e7ed29b9ea17e14944f7
#
_entry.id   6341b82f0606e7ed29b9ea17e14944f7
#
_cell.length_a   1.000
_cell.length_b   1.000
_cell.length_c   1.000
_cell.angle_alpha   90.00
_cell.angle_beta   90.00
_cell.angle_gamma   90.00
#
_symmetry.space_group_name_H-M   'P 1'
#
loop_
_entity.id
_entity.type
_entity.pdbx_description
1 polymer ?
#
loop_
_entity_poly.entity_id
_entity_poly.type
_entity_poly.pdbx_seq_one_letter_code
_entity_poly.pdbx_strand_id
1 'polypeptide(L)'
;MITEMTFPGRSLLFARLASVAYSDNVAQVKKDVRKLGFTTVEFYDKEGAQAYRFMNKVDLVIACRGTQPNEFNDIKADLKALPVMAETVSRVHRGFKAEVDELWPMISEDLSRKTNSNKNIWFCGHSLGAAMTTIMASRCNCDVDMPDIQEVYTYGSPRVGWRGYCNSLNVAHHRWVNNNDIVTRVPLKAMLYTHHGTEHYMNAYGNVRKLNTWQRAKDKWRGMWMGIKKGGIDSFSDHSMTNYIKHLDTFNNGMEVLQPK
;
A
#
# COMPACT_ATOMS: atom_id res chain seq x y z
N MET A 1 -16.68 10.99 -7.52
CA MET A 1 -15.38 11.34 -6.89
C MET A 1 -15.00 10.23 -5.92
N ILE A 2 -13.70 10.03 -5.67
CA ILE A 2 -13.25 8.99 -4.70
C ILE A 2 -13.81 9.28 -3.30
N THR A 3 -13.89 10.54 -2.92
CA THR A 3 -14.48 10.99 -1.62
C THR A 3 -15.93 10.56 -1.40
N GLU A 4 -16.68 10.32 -2.46
CA GLU A 4 -18.10 9.92 -2.39
C GLU A 4 -18.28 8.39 -2.32
N MET A 5 -17.20 7.64 -2.58
CA MET A 5 -17.25 6.18 -2.49
C MET A 5 -17.35 5.71 -1.05
N THR A 6 -17.99 4.58 -0.82
CA THR A 6 -17.94 3.87 0.46
C THR A 6 -16.51 3.46 0.81
N PHE A 7 -16.22 3.28 2.10
CA PHE A 7 -14.89 2.82 2.53
C PHE A 7 -14.47 1.46 1.89
N PRO A 8 -15.34 0.43 1.80
CA PRO A 8 -15.00 -0.78 1.06
C PRO A 8 -14.73 -0.53 -0.42
N GLY A 9 -15.54 0.32 -1.06
CA GLY A 9 -15.36 0.69 -2.47
C GLY A 9 -14.01 1.37 -2.72
N ARG A 10 -13.64 2.36 -1.87
CA ARG A 10 -12.32 2.99 -1.94
C ARG A 10 -11.18 1.97 -1.75
N SER A 11 -11.32 1.11 -0.74
CA SER A 11 -10.30 0.08 -0.46
C SER A 11 -10.10 -0.88 -1.63
N LEU A 12 -11.17 -1.27 -2.31
CA LEU A 12 -11.10 -2.10 -3.51
C LEU A 12 -10.51 -1.35 -4.71
N LEU A 13 -10.90 -0.09 -4.92
CA LEU A 13 -10.34 0.75 -5.99
C LEU A 13 -8.83 0.87 -5.86
N PHE A 14 -8.33 1.26 -4.68
CA PHE A 14 -6.89 1.41 -4.46
C PHE A 14 -6.12 0.09 -4.53
N ALA A 15 -6.72 -1.04 -4.14
CA ALA A 15 -6.13 -2.36 -4.36
C ALA A 15 -5.95 -2.66 -5.85
N ARG A 16 -6.96 -2.36 -6.67
CA ARG A 16 -6.89 -2.52 -8.13
C ARG A 16 -5.83 -1.61 -8.74
N LEU A 17 -5.73 -0.35 -8.31
CA LEU A 17 -4.70 0.58 -8.79
C LEU A 17 -3.28 0.13 -8.39
N ALA A 18 -3.08 -0.33 -7.15
CA ALA A 18 -1.82 -0.89 -6.70
C ALA A 18 -1.44 -2.18 -7.46
N SER A 19 -2.44 -2.98 -7.86
CA SER A 19 -2.21 -4.16 -8.70
C SER A 19 -1.80 -3.81 -10.13
N VAL A 20 -2.47 -2.84 -10.73
CA VAL A 20 -2.16 -2.36 -12.09
C VAL A 20 -0.74 -1.78 -12.17
N ALA A 21 -0.23 -1.20 -11.08
CA ALA A 21 1.12 -0.63 -11.02
C ALA A 21 2.24 -1.65 -11.25
N TYR A 22 1.96 -2.95 -11.18
CA TYR A 22 2.94 -4.01 -11.51
C TYR A 22 3.17 -4.21 -13.01
N SER A 23 2.35 -3.63 -13.88
CA SER A 23 2.49 -3.78 -15.33
C SER A 23 3.42 -2.73 -15.93
N ASP A 24 4.38 -3.18 -16.73
CA ASP A 24 5.26 -2.30 -17.54
C ASP A 24 4.59 -1.87 -18.85
N ASN A 25 3.46 -2.49 -19.21
CA ASN A 25 2.72 -2.15 -20.42
C ASN A 25 1.81 -0.95 -20.19
N VAL A 26 2.37 0.25 -20.34
CA VAL A 26 1.65 1.53 -20.14
C VAL A 26 0.37 1.62 -21.00
N ALA A 27 0.36 1.05 -22.18
CA ALA A 27 -0.83 1.06 -23.05
C ALA A 27 -1.96 0.22 -22.45
N GLN A 28 -1.64 -0.95 -21.88
CA GLN A 28 -2.60 -1.79 -21.17
C GLN A 28 -3.06 -1.12 -19.87
N VAL A 29 -2.12 -0.56 -19.09
CA VAL A 29 -2.44 0.22 -17.88
C VAL A 29 -3.45 1.32 -18.18
N LYS A 30 -3.24 2.12 -19.24
CA LYS A 30 -4.20 3.16 -19.67
C LYS A 30 -5.60 2.63 -19.95
N LYS A 31 -5.71 1.44 -20.56
CA LYS A 31 -7.02 0.79 -20.82
C LYS A 31 -7.70 0.35 -19.52
N ASP A 32 -6.94 -0.23 -18.61
CA ASP A 32 -7.50 -0.79 -17.39
C ASP A 32 -7.92 0.30 -16.39
N VAL A 33 -7.11 1.33 -16.19
CA VAL A 33 -7.46 2.43 -15.28
C VAL A 33 -8.57 3.33 -15.82
N ARG A 34 -8.77 3.36 -17.16
CA ARG A 34 -9.92 4.04 -17.76
C ARG A 34 -11.25 3.44 -17.29
N LYS A 35 -11.31 2.11 -17.13
CA LYS A 35 -12.47 1.42 -16.56
C LYS A 35 -12.70 1.75 -15.08
N LEU A 36 -11.65 2.22 -14.40
CA LEU A 36 -11.69 2.67 -13.01
C LEU A 36 -11.93 4.18 -12.87
N GLY A 37 -12.17 4.89 -13.97
CA GLY A 37 -12.51 6.32 -13.97
C GLY A 37 -11.32 7.27 -14.09
N PHE A 38 -10.13 6.80 -14.50
CA PHE A 38 -8.94 7.62 -14.69
C PHE A 38 -8.64 7.80 -16.18
N THR A 39 -8.39 9.04 -16.59
CA THR A 39 -8.20 9.40 -17.99
C THR A 39 -6.75 9.72 -18.36
N THR A 40 -5.94 10.09 -17.37
CA THR A 40 -4.53 10.45 -17.56
C THR A 40 -3.64 9.51 -16.75
N VAL A 41 -2.57 9.03 -17.39
CA VAL A 41 -1.60 8.10 -16.78
C VAL A 41 -0.21 8.63 -17.08
N GLU A 42 0.60 8.75 -16.03
CA GLU A 42 2.05 8.99 -16.11
C GLU A 42 2.77 7.81 -15.48
N PHE A 43 3.88 7.40 -16.05
CA PHE A 43 4.73 6.34 -15.53
C PHE A 43 6.07 6.93 -15.13
N TYR A 44 6.44 6.75 -13.88
CA TYR A 44 7.73 7.13 -13.34
C TYR A 44 8.59 5.88 -13.22
N ASP A 45 9.75 5.91 -13.84
CA ASP A 45 10.74 4.81 -13.80
C ASP A 45 12.15 5.40 -13.71
N LYS A 46 12.86 5.07 -12.64
CA LYS A 46 14.23 5.49 -12.44
C LYS A 46 14.96 4.49 -11.56
N GLU A 47 16.11 3.99 -12.05
CA GLU A 47 16.99 3.05 -11.34
C GLU A 47 16.27 1.82 -10.75
N GLY A 48 15.18 1.37 -11.42
CA GLY A 48 14.36 0.24 -10.98
C GLY A 48 13.23 0.60 -10.02
N ALA A 49 13.23 1.79 -9.42
CA ALA A 49 12.10 2.31 -8.68
C ALA A 49 10.99 2.74 -9.63
N GLN A 50 9.76 2.32 -9.38
CA GLN A 50 8.64 2.56 -10.30
C GLN A 50 7.37 2.97 -9.57
N ALA A 51 6.64 3.91 -10.20
CA ALA A 51 5.33 4.34 -9.75
C ALA A 51 4.47 4.82 -10.93
N TYR A 52 3.17 4.83 -10.73
CA TYR A 52 2.22 5.44 -11.65
C TYR A 52 1.49 6.61 -10.98
N ARG A 53 1.22 7.65 -11.76
CA ARG A 53 0.17 8.61 -11.46
C ARG A 53 -1.06 8.29 -12.30
N PHE A 54 -2.19 8.13 -11.64
CA PHE A 54 -3.50 8.04 -12.26
C PHE A 54 -4.30 9.28 -11.93
N MET A 55 -4.86 9.95 -12.93
CA MET A 55 -5.55 11.21 -12.72
C MET A 55 -6.84 11.29 -13.52
N ASN A 56 -7.86 11.91 -12.92
CA ASN A 56 -9.09 12.36 -13.57
C ASN A 56 -9.31 13.87 -13.31
N LYS A 57 -10.53 14.37 -13.55
CA LYS A 57 -10.82 15.79 -13.33
C LYS A 57 -10.67 16.25 -11.88
N VAL A 58 -10.85 15.37 -10.90
CA VAL A 58 -10.95 15.70 -9.46
C VAL A 58 -9.85 15.04 -8.65
N ASP A 59 -9.50 13.80 -8.97
CA ASP A 59 -8.62 12.97 -8.16
C ASP A 59 -7.28 12.70 -8.86
N LEU A 60 -6.20 12.68 -8.08
CA LEU A 60 -4.85 12.29 -8.48
C LEU A 60 -4.36 11.20 -7.50
N VAL A 61 -3.98 10.05 -8.03
CA VAL A 61 -3.50 8.90 -7.25
C VAL A 61 -2.06 8.58 -7.65
N ILE A 62 -1.16 8.53 -6.68
CA ILE A 62 0.17 7.96 -6.84
C ILE A 62 0.11 6.50 -6.38
N ALA A 63 0.42 5.58 -7.27
CA ALA A 63 0.47 4.15 -7.01
C ALA A 63 1.90 3.64 -7.15
N CYS A 64 2.57 3.36 -6.03
CA CYS A 64 3.93 2.84 -6.04
C CYS A 64 3.94 1.34 -6.31
N ARG A 65 4.81 0.93 -7.23
CA ARG A 65 5.03 -0.48 -7.56
C ARG A 65 5.89 -1.15 -6.48
N GLY A 66 5.52 -2.37 -6.11
CA GLY A 66 6.37 -3.25 -5.31
C GLY A 66 7.29 -4.10 -6.19
N THR A 67 8.17 -4.85 -5.55
CA THR A 67 9.04 -5.83 -6.23
C THR A 67 8.21 -7.02 -6.72
N GLN A 68 8.63 -7.62 -7.83
CA GLN A 68 7.97 -8.81 -8.40
C GLN A 68 8.06 -10.00 -7.42
N PRO A 69 7.03 -10.85 -7.33
CA PRO A 69 6.99 -11.98 -6.39
C PRO A 69 8.16 -12.97 -6.52
N ASN A 70 8.71 -13.15 -7.72
CA ASN A 70 9.87 -14.00 -8.01
C ASN A 70 11.19 -13.43 -7.46
N GLU A 71 11.28 -12.12 -7.26
CA GLU A 71 12.45 -11.44 -6.70
C GLU A 71 12.38 -11.30 -5.18
N PHE A 72 11.29 -11.75 -4.57
CA PHE A 72 11.01 -11.57 -3.14
C PHE A 72 11.98 -12.33 -2.22
N ASN A 73 12.58 -13.42 -2.70
CA ASN A 73 13.60 -14.17 -1.96
C ASN A 73 14.88 -13.35 -1.81
N ASP A 74 15.21 -12.54 -2.81
CA ASP A 74 16.38 -11.65 -2.80
C ASP A 74 16.14 -10.49 -1.83
N ILE A 75 14.91 -9.97 -1.77
CA ILE A 75 14.52 -8.95 -0.76
C ILE A 75 14.63 -9.48 0.67
N LYS A 76 14.31 -10.76 0.93
CA LYS A 76 14.54 -11.36 2.26
C LYS A 76 16.01 -11.38 2.65
N ALA A 77 16.89 -11.64 1.69
CA ALA A 77 18.33 -11.64 1.90
C ALA A 77 18.88 -10.22 2.09
N ASP A 78 18.32 -9.23 1.36
CA ASP A 78 18.69 -7.82 1.40
C ASP A 78 17.95 -7.00 2.45
N LEU A 79 16.96 -7.56 3.13
CA LEU A 79 16.32 -6.96 4.30
C LEU A 79 17.32 -6.89 5.49
N LYS A 80 18.58 -6.50 5.21
CA LYS A 80 19.42 -5.85 6.20
C LYS A 80 18.68 -4.57 6.58
N ALA A 81 17.84 -4.69 7.61
CA ALA A 81 16.97 -3.62 8.10
C ALA A 81 17.80 -2.51 8.75
N LEU A 82 18.70 -1.91 7.93
CA LEU A 82 19.54 -0.81 8.35
C LEU A 82 18.69 0.45 8.42
N PRO A 83 18.53 1.03 9.61
CA PRO A 83 17.83 2.29 9.77
C PRO A 83 18.74 3.45 9.35
N VAL A 84 18.20 4.36 8.56
CA VAL A 84 18.82 5.65 8.21
C VAL A 84 17.94 6.80 8.65
N MET A 85 18.51 8.00 8.76
CA MET A 85 17.72 9.20 9.03
C MET A 85 16.71 9.43 7.92
N ALA A 86 15.47 9.65 8.28
CA ALA A 86 14.46 10.12 7.35
C ALA A 86 14.74 11.59 6.99
N GLU A 87 14.25 12.06 5.87
CA GLU A 87 14.28 13.50 5.53
C GLU A 87 13.33 14.31 6.41
N THR A 88 12.35 13.63 7.00
CA THR A 88 11.36 14.24 7.88
C THR A 88 11.79 14.12 9.34
N VAL A 89 11.39 13.06 10.03
CA VAL A 89 11.66 12.86 11.46
C VAL A 89 12.13 11.42 11.70
N SER A 90 13.15 11.24 12.57
CA SER A 90 13.59 9.93 13.06
C SER A 90 14.18 9.03 11.96
N ARG A 91 13.91 7.72 12.01
CA ARG A 91 14.59 6.73 11.16
C ARG A 91 13.63 5.88 10.37
N VAL A 92 14.01 5.58 9.11
CA VAL A 92 13.31 4.70 8.18
C VAL A 92 14.25 3.62 7.66
N HIS A 93 13.68 2.62 7.01
CA HIS A 93 14.45 1.57 6.34
C HIS A 93 15.22 2.14 5.15
N ARG A 94 16.55 1.88 5.09
CA ARG A 94 17.45 2.45 4.08
C ARG A 94 17.01 2.12 2.66
N GLY A 95 16.70 0.84 2.38
CA GLY A 95 16.30 0.40 1.04
C GLY A 95 15.00 1.07 0.58
N PHE A 96 13.98 1.15 1.44
CA PHE A 96 12.72 1.81 1.07
C PHE A 96 12.90 3.31 0.80
N LYS A 97 13.77 3.96 1.59
CA LYS A 97 14.11 5.37 1.37
C LYS A 97 14.84 5.56 0.04
N ALA A 98 15.79 4.70 -0.29
CA ALA A 98 16.55 4.79 -1.54
C ALA A 98 15.63 4.73 -2.77
N GLU A 99 14.68 3.80 -2.82
CA GLU A 99 13.69 3.71 -3.90
C GLU A 99 12.85 5.00 -4.03
N VAL A 100 12.47 5.58 -2.89
CA VAL A 100 11.72 6.84 -2.89
C VAL A 100 12.59 8.00 -3.34
N ASP A 101 13.86 8.08 -2.91
CA ASP A 101 14.80 9.14 -3.29
C ASP A 101 14.96 9.25 -4.80
N GLU A 102 14.93 8.11 -5.52
CA GLU A 102 15.01 8.08 -6.99
C GLU A 102 13.78 8.72 -7.65
N LEU A 103 12.58 8.43 -7.15
CA LEU A 103 11.33 8.90 -7.78
C LEU A 103 10.87 10.27 -7.28
N TRP A 104 11.27 10.66 -6.06
CA TRP A 104 10.72 11.82 -5.39
C TRP A 104 10.87 13.13 -6.16
N PRO A 105 12.01 13.43 -6.81
CA PRO A 105 12.14 14.68 -7.57
C PRO A 105 11.08 14.83 -8.65
N MET A 106 10.77 13.76 -9.38
CA MET A 106 9.75 13.78 -10.46
C MET A 106 8.33 13.88 -9.89
N ILE A 107 8.06 13.11 -8.84
CA ILE A 107 6.72 13.04 -8.23
C ILE A 107 6.40 14.35 -7.49
N SER A 108 7.34 14.91 -6.72
CA SER A 108 7.13 16.16 -5.99
C SER A 108 6.93 17.34 -6.94
N GLU A 109 7.71 17.43 -8.03
CA GLU A 109 7.50 18.44 -9.06
C GLU A 109 6.09 18.33 -9.65
N ASP A 110 5.63 17.11 -9.96
CA ASP A 110 4.32 16.91 -10.56
C ASP A 110 3.18 17.22 -9.59
N LEU A 111 3.30 16.84 -8.32
CA LEU A 111 2.34 17.17 -7.27
C LEU A 111 2.22 18.69 -7.04
N SER A 112 3.34 19.43 -7.13
CA SER A 112 3.40 20.90 -6.91
C SER A 112 2.92 21.72 -8.11
N ARG A 113 2.60 21.10 -9.25
CA ARG A 113 2.11 21.82 -10.43
C ARG A 113 0.79 22.52 -10.15
N LYS A 114 0.66 23.79 -10.56
CA LYS A 114 -0.58 24.57 -10.42
C LYS A 114 -1.82 23.85 -11.01
N THR A 115 -1.64 23.07 -12.07
CA THR A 115 -2.72 22.27 -12.68
C THR A 115 -3.26 21.18 -11.77
N ASN A 116 -2.51 20.80 -10.74
CA ASN A 116 -2.86 19.76 -9.77
C ASN A 116 -3.29 20.33 -8.41
N SER A 117 -3.19 21.65 -8.18
CA SER A 117 -3.49 22.29 -6.88
C SER A 117 -4.92 22.08 -6.36
N ASN A 118 -5.87 21.82 -7.25
CA ASN A 118 -7.27 21.58 -6.91
C ASN A 118 -7.64 20.07 -6.93
N LYS A 119 -6.65 19.19 -6.98
CA LYS A 119 -6.90 17.74 -6.97
C LYS A 119 -6.93 17.18 -5.56
N ASN A 120 -7.80 16.21 -5.33
CA ASN A 120 -7.67 15.34 -4.17
C ASN A 120 -6.50 14.39 -4.39
N ILE A 121 -5.50 14.44 -3.53
CA ILE A 121 -4.28 13.63 -3.65
C ILE A 121 -4.41 12.37 -2.81
N TRP A 122 -4.16 11.24 -3.42
CA TRP A 122 -4.24 9.92 -2.79
C TRP A 122 -2.97 9.13 -3.05
N PHE A 123 -2.60 8.28 -2.10
CA PHE A 123 -1.47 7.38 -2.27
C PHE A 123 -1.88 5.93 -2.05
N CYS A 124 -1.38 5.02 -2.88
CA CYS A 124 -1.56 3.59 -2.66
C CYS A 124 -0.34 2.77 -3.08
N GLY A 125 -0.23 1.57 -2.53
CA GLY A 125 0.85 0.65 -2.88
C GLY A 125 0.72 -0.71 -2.20
N HIS A 126 1.45 -1.67 -2.75
CA HIS A 126 1.53 -3.04 -2.22
C HIS A 126 2.98 -3.43 -1.96
N SER A 127 3.23 -4.22 -0.91
CA SER A 127 4.57 -4.74 -0.61
C SER A 127 5.60 -3.61 -0.40
N LEU A 128 6.74 -3.64 -1.10
CA LEU A 128 7.73 -2.56 -1.15
C LEU A 128 7.07 -1.23 -1.56
N GLY A 129 6.19 -1.25 -2.57
CA GLY A 129 5.45 -0.05 -2.99
C GLY A 129 4.58 0.55 -1.88
N ALA A 130 4.07 -0.26 -0.96
CA ALA A 130 3.37 0.24 0.24
C ALA A 130 4.31 0.98 1.21
N ALA A 131 5.55 0.53 1.35
CA ALA A 131 6.57 1.24 2.13
C ALA A 131 6.94 2.56 1.47
N MET A 132 7.19 2.56 0.15
CA MET A 132 7.46 3.77 -0.63
C MET A 132 6.32 4.79 -0.50
N THR A 133 5.09 4.35 -0.67
CA THR A 133 3.86 5.14 -0.49
C THR A 133 3.82 5.81 0.89
N THR A 134 4.16 5.09 1.95
CA THR A 134 4.19 5.64 3.32
C THR A 134 5.27 6.72 3.47
N ILE A 135 6.45 6.53 2.85
CA ILE A 135 7.53 7.52 2.91
C ILE A 135 7.19 8.77 2.10
N MET A 136 6.62 8.62 0.89
CA MET A 136 6.18 9.75 0.08
C MET A 136 5.10 10.56 0.79
N ALA A 137 4.13 9.89 1.42
CA ALA A 137 3.10 10.54 2.23
C ALA A 137 3.70 11.33 3.42
N SER A 138 4.75 10.79 4.06
CA SER A 138 5.46 11.49 5.12
C SER A 138 6.13 12.77 4.61
N ARG A 139 6.75 12.74 3.44
CA ARG A 139 7.39 13.90 2.82
C ARG A 139 6.36 15.00 2.53
N CYS A 140 5.23 14.64 1.90
CA CYS A 140 4.14 15.60 1.68
C CYS A 140 3.62 16.18 3.01
N ASN A 141 3.41 15.35 4.02
CA ASN A 141 2.85 15.80 5.31
C ASN A 141 3.77 16.73 6.10
N CYS A 142 5.09 16.68 5.86
CA CYS A 142 6.09 17.49 6.56
C CYS A 142 6.55 18.73 5.78
N ASP A 143 6.15 18.85 4.52
CA ASP A 143 6.53 19.97 3.63
C ASP A 143 5.31 20.85 3.37
N VAL A 144 5.37 22.11 3.80
CA VAL A 144 4.27 23.07 3.68
C VAL A 144 3.98 23.49 2.23
N ASP A 145 4.92 23.26 1.32
CA ASP A 145 4.76 23.56 -0.10
C ASP A 145 4.12 22.40 -0.88
N MET A 146 3.98 21.23 -0.22
CA MET A 146 3.32 20.07 -0.79
C MET A 146 1.80 20.09 -0.55
N PRO A 147 1.00 19.56 -1.48
CA PRO A 147 -0.44 19.49 -1.29
C PRO A 147 -0.84 18.51 -0.17
N ASP A 148 -1.94 18.82 0.49
CA ASP A 148 -2.55 17.93 1.48
C ASP A 148 -2.96 16.60 0.87
N ILE A 149 -2.69 15.52 1.58
CA ILE A 149 -3.05 14.17 1.19
C ILE A 149 -4.40 13.80 1.82
N GLN A 150 -5.32 13.27 1.04
CA GLN A 150 -6.62 12.81 1.54
C GLN A 150 -6.47 11.57 2.42
N GLU A 151 -5.99 10.48 1.85
CA GLU A 151 -5.78 9.22 2.57
C GLU A 151 -4.68 8.39 1.88
N VAL A 152 -4.11 7.45 2.62
CA VAL A 152 -3.14 6.46 2.15
C VAL A 152 -3.72 5.06 2.28
N TYR A 153 -3.60 4.24 1.24
CA TYR A 153 -4.04 2.85 1.23
C TYR A 153 -2.88 1.91 0.92
N THR A 154 -2.59 1.00 1.83
CA THR A 154 -1.49 0.05 1.65
C THR A 154 -1.94 -1.39 1.86
N TYR A 155 -1.37 -2.30 1.09
CA TYR A 155 -1.69 -3.73 1.08
C TYR A 155 -0.40 -4.51 1.32
N GLY A 156 -0.39 -5.40 2.31
CA GLY A 156 0.80 -6.18 2.62
C GLY A 156 2.04 -5.35 2.99
N SER A 157 1.86 -4.16 3.57
CA SER A 157 2.96 -3.24 3.88
C SER A 157 3.92 -3.81 4.93
N PRO A 158 5.24 -3.79 4.68
CA PRO A 158 6.23 -4.01 5.74
C PRO A 158 6.23 -2.87 6.75
N ARG A 159 6.99 -3.01 7.84
CA ARG A 159 7.23 -1.91 8.80
C ARG A 159 8.23 -0.94 8.20
N VAL A 160 7.86 0.33 8.14
CA VAL A 160 8.62 1.32 7.36
C VAL A 160 9.70 2.02 8.15
N GLY A 161 9.44 2.30 9.44
CA GLY A 161 10.36 3.11 10.23
C GLY A 161 10.22 2.89 11.73
N TRP A 162 10.98 3.66 12.49
CA TRP A 162 10.93 3.65 13.94
C TRP A 162 9.69 4.39 14.46
N ARG A 163 9.37 4.18 15.74
CA ARG A 163 8.17 4.74 16.35
C ARG A 163 8.05 6.26 16.20
N GLY A 164 9.17 6.98 16.36
CA GLY A 164 9.19 8.45 16.18
C GLY A 164 8.77 8.85 14.78
N TYR A 165 9.24 8.14 13.76
CA TYR A 165 8.84 8.36 12.38
C TYR A 165 7.35 8.09 12.16
N CYS A 166 6.87 6.92 12.57
CA CYS A 166 5.48 6.55 12.37
C CYS A 166 4.51 7.47 13.14
N ASN A 167 4.89 7.97 14.31
CA ASN A 167 4.06 8.88 15.10
C ASN A 167 4.02 10.31 14.55
N SER A 168 4.98 10.72 13.71
CA SER A 168 5.00 12.07 13.11
C SER A 168 4.10 12.20 11.88
N LEU A 169 3.64 11.08 11.29
CA LEU A 169 2.70 11.13 10.17
C LEU A 169 1.30 11.46 10.67
N ASN A 170 0.76 12.58 10.18
CA ASN A 170 -0.60 13.02 10.47
C ASN A 170 -1.47 12.90 9.22
N VAL A 171 -1.63 11.68 8.70
CA VAL A 171 -2.47 11.37 7.54
C VAL A 171 -3.30 10.11 7.81
N ALA A 172 -4.53 10.08 7.36
CA ALA A 172 -5.36 8.88 7.42
C ALA A 172 -4.74 7.79 6.56
N HIS A 173 -4.31 6.70 7.19
CA HIS A 173 -3.64 5.59 6.53
C HIS A 173 -4.34 4.27 6.85
N HIS A 174 -4.88 3.64 5.83
CA HIS A 174 -5.57 2.36 5.87
C HIS A 174 -4.64 1.24 5.42
N ARG A 175 -4.22 0.43 6.38
CA ARG A 175 -3.24 -0.64 6.16
C ARG A 175 -3.93 -2.00 6.17
N TRP A 176 -4.05 -2.61 5.00
CA TRP A 176 -4.66 -3.91 4.80
C TRP A 176 -3.67 -5.04 5.04
N VAL A 177 -4.08 -6.03 5.82
CA VAL A 177 -3.27 -7.20 6.20
C VAL A 177 -4.08 -8.46 5.95
N ASN A 178 -3.60 -9.32 5.07
CA ASN A 178 -4.24 -10.60 4.77
C ASN A 178 -3.60 -11.72 5.60
N ASN A 179 -4.37 -12.27 6.54
CA ASN A 179 -4.09 -13.45 7.36
C ASN A 179 -2.61 -13.66 7.75
N ASN A 180 -1.92 -14.58 7.08
CA ASN A 180 -0.53 -14.94 7.36
C ASN A 180 0.50 -14.20 6.51
N ASP A 181 0.12 -13.15 5.80
CA ASP A 181 1.06 -12.34 5.04
C ASP A 181 2.31 -12.00 5.87
N ILE A 182 3.44 -12.61 5.46
CA ILE A 182 4.71 -12.54 6.20
C ILE A 182 5.36 -11.16 6.04
N VAL A 183 5.12 -10.48 4.93
CA VAL A 183 5.73 -9.17 4.63
C VAL A 183 5.32 -8.14 5.67
N THR A 184 4.08 -8.23 6.15
CA THR A 184 3.60 -7.33 7.21
C THR A 184 4.31 -7.50 8.57
N ARG A 185 5.17 -8.51 8.70
CA ARG A 185 5.89 -8.83 9.94
C ARG A 185 7.35 -8.38 9.92
N VAL A 186 7.85 -7.93 8.78
CA VAL A 186 9.24 -7.50 8.62
C VAL A 186 9.31 -5.99 8.35
N PRO A 187 10.44 -5.34 8.68
CA PRO A 187 11.47 -5.77 9.63
C PRO A 187 10.91 -6.09 11.01
N LEU A 188 11.67 -6.82 11.83
CA LEU A 188 11.19 -7.27 13.14
C LEU A 188 10.98 -6.09 14.11
N LYS A 189 9.97 -6.19 14.97
CA LYS A 189 9.74 -5.21 16.06
C LYS A 189 10.94 -5.06 16.99
N ALA A 190 11.70 -6.16 17.21
CA ALA A 190 12.93 -6.14 18.00
C ALA A 190 14.00 -5.20 17.41
N MET A 191 13.91 -4.86 16.12
CA MET A 191 14.76 -3.88 15.43
C MET A 191 14.19 -2.46 15.51
N LEU A 192 13.24 -2.20 16.41
CA LEU A 192 12.53 -0.94 16.66
C LEU A 192 11.60 -0.47 15.51
N TYR A 193 11.40 -1.30 14.48
CA TYR A 193 10.48 -0.96 13.40
C TYR A 193 9.03 -1.13 13.81
N THR A 194 8.19 -0.23 13.34
CA THR A 194 6.75 -0.24 13.58
C THR A 194 5.96 0.13 12.32
N HIS A 195 4.66 0.02 12.42
CA HIS A 195 3.73 0.47 11.38
C HIS A 195 3.14 1.82 11.73
N HIS A 196 2.80 2.58 10.70
CA HIS A 196 1.86 3.70 10.76
C HIS A 196 0.47 3.24 10.29
N GLY A 197 -0.57 3.96 10.74
CA GLY A 197 -1.93 3.81 10.24
C GLY A 197 -2.77 2.73 10.91
N THR A 198 -4.04 2.72 10.53
CA THR A 198 -5.06 1.80 11.04
C THR A 198 -4.97 0.46 10.32
N GLU A 199 -4.82 -0.62 11.08
CA GLU A 199 -4.81 -1.97 10.53
C GLU A 199 -6.22 -2.48 10.27
N HIS A 200 -6.45 -2.95 9.03
CA HIS A 200 -7.62 -3.69 8.60
C HIS A 200 -7.23 -5.14 8.32
N TYR A 201 -7.59 -6.05 9.23
CA TYR A 201 -7.19 -7.45 9.14
C TYR A 201 -8.25 -8.30 8.45
N MET A 202 -7.85 -9.06 7.45
CA MET A 202 -8.63 -10.10 6.80
C MET A 202 -8.21 -11.47 7.34
N ASN A 203 -9.17 -12.24 7.84
CA ASN A 203 -8.90 -13.54 8.44
C ASN A 203 -8.65 -14.63 7.38
N ALA A 204 -8.38 -15.87 7.82
CA ALA A 204 -8.13 -17.02 6.94
C ALA A 204 -9.26 -17.34 5.94
N TYR A 205 -10.44 -16.75 6.13
CA TYR A 205 -11.58 -16.85 5.21
C TYR A 205 -11.78 -15.59 4.35
N GLY A 206 -10.89 -14.61 4.46
CA GLY A 206 -10.99 -13.34 3.73
C GLY A 206 -11.97 -12.33 4.35
N ASN A 207 -12.55 -12.62 5.51
CA ASN A 207 -13.48 -11.69 6.16
C ASN A 207 -12.73 -10.61 6.95
N VAL A 208 -13.14 -9.36 6.80
CA VAL A 208 -12.62 -8.24 7.59
C VAL A 208 -13.08 -8.38 9.04
N ARG A 209 -12.14 -8.44 9.99
CA ARG A 209 -12.42 -8.67 11.40
C ARG A 209 -11.52 -7.86 12.32
N LYS A 210 -12.09 -7.31 13.39
CA LYS A 210 -11.35 -6.84 14.56
C LYS A 210 -11.18 -8.02 15.51
N LEU A 211 -9.99 -8.61 15.55
CA LEU A 211 -9.69 -9.76 16.40
C LEU A 211 -8.78 -9.32 17.55
N ASN A 212 -9.04 -9.83 18.76
CA ASN A 212 -8.08 -9.73 19.87
C ASN A 212 -6.86 -10.64 19.61
N THR A 213 -5.81 -10.48 20.43
CA THR A 213 -4.52 -11.17 20.23
C THR A 213 -4.67 -12.70 20.19
N TRP A 214 -5.52 -13.25 21.02
CA TRP A 214 -5.73 -14.71 21.10
C TRP A 214 -6.54 -15.24 19.91
N GLN A 215 -7.60 -14.54 19.53
CA GLN A 215 -8.39 -14.85 18.34
C GLN A 215 -7.52 -14.79 17.08
N ARG A 216 -6.63 -13.81 17.01
CA ARG A 216 -5.69 -13.65 15.90
C ARG A 216 -4.66 -14.79 15.85
N ALA A 217 -4.15 -15.24 17.01
CA ALA A 217 -3.27 -16.41 17.07
C ALA A 217 -3.98 -17.67 16.56
N LYS A 218 -5.22 -17.91 17.00
CA LYS A 218 -6.04 -19.02 16.51
C LYS A 218 -6.30 -18.96 15.00
N ASP A 219 -6.60 -17.78 14.48
CA ASP A 219 -6.87 -17.58 13.05
C ASP A 219 -5.62 -17.87 12.20
N LYS A 220 -4.45 -17.41 12.65
CA LYS A 220 -3.17 -17.71 12.01
C LYS A 220 -2.84 -19.20 12.01
N TRP A 221 -3.10 -19.90 13.11
CA TRP A 221 -2.98 -21.35 13.18
C TRP A 221 -3.90 -22.05 12.18
N ARG A 222 -5.14 -21.59 12.09
CA ARG A 222 -6.11 -22.11 11.12
C ARG A 222 -5.66 -21.88 9.68
N GLY A 223 -5.19 -20.68 9.35
CA GLY A 223 -4.63 -20.37 8.02
C GLY A 223 -3.45 -21.27 7.65
N MET A 224 -2.53 -21.51 8.60
CA MET A 224 -1.41 -22.43 8.42
C MET A 224 -1.90 -23.87 8.14
N TRP A 225 -2.85 -24.37 8.93
CA TRP A 225 -3.44 -25.70 8.72
C TRP A 225 -4.16 -25.84 7.38
N MET A 226 -4.86 -24.81 6.95
CA MET A 226 -5.52 -24.78 5.63
C MET A 226 -4.49 -24.79 4.49
N GLY A 227 -3.36 -24.10 4.63
CA GLY A 227 -2.24 -24.15 3.69
C GLY A 227 -1.63 -25.53 3.57
N ILE A 228 -1.33 -26.20 4.71
CA ILE A 228 -0.79 -27.57 4.73
C ILE A 228 -1.74 -28.56 4.01
N LYS A 229 -3.04 -28.46 4.24
CA LYS A 229 -4.04 -29.31 3.56
C LYS A 229 -4.13 -29.10 2.04
N LYS A 230 -3.71 -27.93 1.55
CA LYS A 230 -3.67 -27.59 0.11
C LYS A 230 -2.33 -27.90 -0.57
N GLY A 231 -1.41 -28.58 0.12
CA GLY A 231 -0.14 -29.04 -0.47
C GLY A 231 1.07 -28.14 -0.26
N GLY A 232 0.99 -27.16 0.62
CA GLY A 232 2.15 -26.34 1.01
C GLY A 232 1.80 -25.19 1.93
N ILE A 233 2.76 -24.79 2.79
CA ILE A 233 2.67 -23.53 3.53
C ILE A 233 3.14 -22.43 2.59
N ASP A 234 2.24 -21.91 1.77
CA ASP A 234 2.53 -20.79 0.90
C ASP A 234 2.19 -19.48 1.62
N SER A 235 3.13 -19.05 2.50
CA SER A 235 3.03 -17.77 3.19
C SER A 235 3.14 -16.55 2.24
N PHE A 236 3.48 -16.80 0.96
CA PHE A 236 3.48 -15.80 -0.09
C PHE A 236 2.13 -15.71 -0.82
N SER A 237 1.33 -16.78 -0.81
CA SER A 237 -0.03 -16.74 -1.34
C SER A 237 -0.87 -15.64 -0.65
N ASP A 238 -0.75 -15.51 0.68
CA ASP A 238 -1.46 -14.48 1.43
C ASP A 238 -0.96 -13.06 1.11
N HIS A 239 0.25 -12.92 0.54
CA HIS A 239 0.81 -11.64 0.08
C HIS A 239 0.35 -11.25 -1.33
N SER A 240 -0.33 -12.12 -2.06
CA SER A 240 -0.75 -11.85 -3.44
C SER A 240 -1.82 -10.76 -3.53
N MET A 241 -1.62 -9.77 -4.42
CA MET A 241 -2.64 -8.76 -4.74
C MET A 241 -3.96 -9.37 -5.22
N THR A 242 -3.92 -10.51 -5.91
CA THR A 242 -5.11 -11.24 -6.33
C THR A 242 -5.98 -11.64 -5.13
N ASN A 243 -5.37 -12.11 -4.04
CA ASN A 243 -6.08 -12.45 -2.81
C ASN A 243 -6.62 -11.22 -2.09
N TYR A 244 -5.82 -10.15 -1.99
CA TYR A 244 -6.28 -8.87 -1.44
C TYR A 244 -7.51 -8.35 -2.18
N ILE A 245 -7.47 -8.28 -3.51
CA ILE A 245 -8.59 -7.82 -4.35
C ILE A 245 -9.81 -8.72 -4.18
N LYS A 246 -9.65 -10.05 -4.20
CA LYS A 246 -10.75 -11.00 -4.03
C LYS A 246 -11.47 -10.80 -2.70
N HIS A 247 -10.74 -10.64 -1.60
CA HIS A 247 -11.33 -10.46 -0.28
C HIS A 247 -12.00 -9.08 -0.13
N LEU A 248 -11.41 -8.04 -0.71
CA LEU A 248 -11.99 -6.70 -0.72
C LEU A 248 -13.23 -6.60 -1.61
N ASP A 249 -13.27 -7.32 -2.71
CA ASP A 249 -14.46 -7.41 -3.57
C ASP A 249 -15.62 -8.05 -2.80
N THR A 250 -15.36 -9.15 -2.09
CA THR A 250 -16.37 -9.79 -1.21
C THR A 250 -16.81 -8.84 -0.09
N PHE A 251 -15.89 -8.07 0.50
CA PHE A 251 -16.21 -7.11 1.54
C PHE A 251 -17.08 -5.96 1.02
N ASN A 252 -16.76 -5.43 -0.16
CA ASN A 252 -17.55 -4.38 -0.81
C ASN A 252 -18.98 -4.85 -1.12
N ASN A 253 -19.11 -6.01 -1.75
CA ASN A 253 -20.42 -6.58 -2.12
C ASN A 253 -21.27 -6.92 -0.90
N GLY A 254 -20.65 -7.40 0.19
CA GLY A 254 -21.35 -7.71 1.45
C GLY A 254 -21.87 -6.47 2.16
N MET A 255 -21.23 -5.33 2.02
CA MET A 255 -21.69 -4.06 2.59
C MET A 255 -22.80 -3.40 1.75
N GLU A 256 -22.79 -3.58 0.42
CA GLU A 256 -23.86 -3.11 -0.46
C GLU A 256 -25.20 -3.79 -0.16
N VAL A 257 -25.16 -5.06 0.27
CA VAL A 257 -26.38 -5.81 0.67
C VAL A 257 -26.94 -5.34 2.02
N LEU A 258 -26.12 -4.76 2.88
CA LEU A 258 -26.51 -4.30 4.22
C LEU A 258 -26.99 -2.85 4.28
N GLN A 259 -26.90 -2.09 3.19
CA GLN A 259 -27.49 -0.74 3.12
C GLN A 259 -28.97 -0.86 2.75
N PRO A 260 -29.91 -0.34 3.57
CA PRO A 260 -31.31 -0.28 3.18
C PRO A 260 -31.45 0.61 1.93
N LYS A 261 -32.19 0.12 0.96
CA LYS A 261 -32.57 0.88 -0.24
C LYS A 261 -33.44 2.07 0.11
#